data_4f44982b52c3b15c6e60ea33688aa1b2
#
_entry.id   4f44982b52c3b15c6e60ea33688aa1b2
#
_cell.length_a   1.000
_cell.length_b   1.000
_cell.length_c   1.000
_cell.angle_alpha   90.00
_cell.angle_beta   90.00
_cell.angle_gamma   90.00
#
_symmetry.space_group_name_H-M   'P 1'
#
loop_
_entity.id
_entity.type
_entity.pdbx_description
1 polymer ?
#
loop_
_entity_poly.entity_id
_entity_poly.type
_entity_poly.pdbx_seq_one_letter_code
_entity_poly.pdbx_strand_id
1 'polypeptide(L)'
;MTGMKKCLLIMPLNFYSMASQMQAALQKCGFETTLCNDRYPDNLLTKVLWKAGVTKILYRATFKHVKRHFLHDGAKYDICIIIKGYGMSKRYGMSKRLIDEIRKCCSYIVGYNFDSFAFHPLSLSWYNHVDKFYTFDYADAQKYNLDVVELYSAISGINVLTNKNRKYDISVIQKIHSDRLPYISDVLSTLRPSQAFVYLYESNVVTMVLNVIRHPVEYLKLHRFIHFRTLAYKDYVEILSNSAITLDFAHPKQSGITMRCFEAESCGCKIITNNSETIKRFSPNSVLVFRGKNDSAETFVTNYKRLLNSQTEMKQRTIIDFVNDLIKP
;
A
#
# COMPACT_ATOMS: atom_id res chain seq x y z
N MET A 1 27.53 -9.68 25.22
CA MET A 1 26.77 -9.77 23.95
C MET A 1 25.33 -9.47 24.30
N THR A 2 24.82 -8.30 23.95
CA THR A 2 23.38 -8.00 24.09
C THR A 2 22.64 -8.88 23.08
N GLY A 3 21.79 -9.79 23.56
CA GLY A 3 20.98 -10.67 22.71
C GLY A 3 20.13 -9.86 21.73
N MET A 4 19.80 -10.43 20.56
CA MET A 4 18.86 -9.80 19.61
C MET A 4 17.55 -9.46 20.31
N LYS A 5 17.01 -8.27 20.07
CA LYS A 5 15.69 -7.90 20.57
C LYS A 5 14.61 -8.75 19.90
N LYS A 6 13.51 -9.04 20.60
CA LYS A 6 12.42 -9.88 20.10
C LYS A 6 11.24 -9.04 19.63
N CYS A 7 10.77 -9.28 18.41
CA CYS A 7 9.62 -8.62 17.83
C CYS A 7 8.50 -9.62 17.55
N LEU A 8 7.27 -9.30 18.00
CA LEU A 8 6.05 -9.96 17.54
C LEU A 8 5.44 -9.11 16.41
N LEU A 9 5.43 -9.63 15.18
CA LEU A 9 4.83 -8.96 14.03
C LEU A 9 3.47 -9.59 13.70
N ILE A 10 2.38 -8.86 13.99
CA ILE A 10 1.00 -9.28 13.71
C ILE A 10 0.53 -8.57 12.43
N MET A 11 0.31 -9.32 11.36
CA MET A 11 -0.13 -8.76 10.08
C MET A 11 -0.75 -9.83 9.17
N PRO A 12 -1.48 -9.44 8.08
CA PRO A 12 -1.94 -10.39 7.07
C PRO A 12 -0.76 -11.06 6.37
N LEU A 13 -0.57 -12.38 6.55
CA LEU A 13 0.59 -13.10 5.99
C LEU A 13 0.51 -13.30 4.47
N ASN A 14 -0.71 -13.30 3.91
CA ASN A 14 -0.95 -13.49 2.46
C ASN A 14 -0.96 -12.17 1.67
N PHE A 15 -0.33 -11.12 2.19
CA PHE A 15 -0.33 -9.80 1.56
C PHE A 15 0.97 -9.58 0.78
N TYR A 16 1.02 -9.97 -0.49
CA TYR A 16 2.08 -9.69 -1.47
C TYR A 16 3.53 -9.94 -0.99
N SER A 17 3.81 -11.05 -0.31
CA SER A 17 5.14 -11.31 0.31
C SER A 17 5.60 -10.24 1.31
N MET A 18 4.77 -9.27 1.65
CA MET A 18 5.15 -8.15 2.52
C MET A 18 5.56 -8.61 3.92
N ALA A 19 4.92 -9.66 4.45
CA ALA A 19 5.25 -10.20 5.77
C ALA A 19 6.69 -10.71 5.84
N SER A 20 7.14 -11.45 4.83
CA SER A 20 8.52 -11.95 4.75
C SER A 20 9.53 -10.82 4.53
N GLN A 21 9.18 -9.82 3.73
CA GLN A 21 10.03 -8.63 3.53
C GLN A 21 10.17 -7.82 4.83
N MET A 22 9.07 -7.62 5.56
CA MET A 22 9.07 -6.95 6.87
C MET A 22 9.90 -7.72 7.90
N GLN A 23 9.75 -9.05 7.94
CA GLN A 23 10.56 -9.90 8.82
C GLN A 23 12.05 -9.77 8.51
N ALA A 24 12.44 -9.83 7.23
CA ALA A 24 13.82 -9.67 6.81
C ALA A 24 14.38 -8.26 7.13
N ALA A 25 13.56 -7.22 7.00
CA ALA A 25 13.94 -5.86 7.35
C ALA A 25 14.14 -5.71 8.87
N LEU A 26 13.21 -6.22 9.70
CA LEU A 26 13.32 -6.22 11.14
C LEU A 26 14.57 -6.99 11.62
N GLN A 27 14.90 -8.11 10.96
CA GLN A 27 16.12 -8.86 11.25
C GLN A 27 17.38 -8.03 11.00
N LYS A 28 17.41 -7.28 9.89
CA LYS A 28 18.51 -6.33 9.60
C LYS A 28 18.59 -5.19 10.60
N CYS A 29 17.47 -4.83 11.22
CA CYS A 29 17.39 -3.83 12.30
C CYS A 29 17.68 -4.42 13.69
N GLY A 30 18.13 -5.69 13.80
CA GLY A 30 18.55 -6.32 15.04
C GLY A 30 17.45 -7.04 15.83
N PHE A 31 16.31 -7.38 15.17
CA PHE A 31 15.21 -8.08 15.82
C PHE A 31 15.07 -9.52 15.36
N GLU A 32 14.96 -10.44 16.33
CA GLU A 32 14.42 -11.77 16.11
C GLU A 32 12.88 -11.65 15.99
N THR A 33 12.31 -11.95 14.81
CA THR A 33 10.90 -11.64 14.52
C THR A 33 10.04 -12.89 14.44
N THR A 34 9.03 -12.95 15.29
CA THR A 34 7.94 -13.94 15.26
C THR A 34 6.77 -13.41 14.44
N LEU A 35 6.41 -14.11 13.36
CA LEU A 35 5.25 -13.74 12.52
C LEU A 35 3.95 -14.32 13.06
N CYS A 36 2.93 -13.50 13.17
CA CYS A 36 1.58 -13.88 13.57
C CYS A 36 0.57 -13.37 12.54
N ASN A 37 -0.32 -14.24 12.05
CA ASN A 37 -1.40 -13.80 11.18
C ASN A 37 -2.46 -13.03 11.99
N ASP A 38 -2.88 -11.88 11.50
CA ASP A 38 -3.91 -11.05 12.12
C ASP A 38 -5.32 -11.67 12.05
N ARG A 39 -5.48 -12.79 11.32
CA ARG A 39 -6.73 -13.55 11.15
C ARG A 39 -6.48 -15.05 11.20
N TYR A 40 -7.35 -15.76 11.91
CA TYR A 40 -7.30 -17.22 12.01
C TYR A 40 -8.71 -17.82 12.10
N PRO A 41 -8.99 -18.92 11.36
CA PRO A 41 -8.21 -19.49 10.26
C PRO A 41 -8.16 -18.55 9.03
N ASP A 42 -7.13 -18.68 8.19
CA ASP A 42 -7.01 -17.91 6.94
C ASP A 42 -7.13 -18.83 5.72
N ASN A 43 -8.35 -19.25 5.41
CA ASN A 43 -8.70 -20.09 4.26
C ASN A 43 -9.83 -19.44 3.44
N LEU A 44 -10.19 -20.04 2.32
CA LEU A 44 -11.21 -19.53 1.42
C LEU A 44 -12.57 -19.38 2.11
N LEU A 45 -12.99 -20.38 2.88
CA LEU A 45 -14.27 -20.39 3.61
C LEU A 45 -14.33 -19.23 4.61
N THR A 46 -13.28 -19.04 5.42
CA THR A 46 -13.25 -17.96 6.40
C THR A 46 -13.21 -16.58 5.73
N LYS A 47 -12.58 -16.42 4.56
CA LYS A 47 -12.64 -15.18 3.77
C LYS A 47 -14.06 -14.85 3.31
N VAL A 48 -14.82 -15.85 2.91
CA VAL A 48 -16.25 -15.69 2.57
C VAL A 48 -17.06 -15.30 3.82
N LEU A 49 -16.85 -15.99 4.94
CA LEU A 49 -17.52 -15.69 6.21
C LEU A 49 -17.21 -14.27 6.73
N TRP A 50 -15.95 -13.82 6.60
CA TRP A 50 -15.56 -12.43 6.91
C TRP A 50 -16.35 -11.42 6.06
N LYS A 51 -16.47 -11.67 4.75
CA LYS A 51 -17.23 -10.81 3.82
C LYS A 51 -18.71 -10.84 4.11
N ALA A 52 -19.27 -11.99 4.51
CA ALA A 52 -20.66 -12.15 4.90
C ALA A 52 -20.99 -11.57 6.29
N GLY A 53 -20.00 -11.01 7.00
CA GLY A 53 -20.21 -10.41 8.32
C GLY A 53 -20.32 -11.41 9.49
N VAL A 54 -20.03 -12.70 9.26
CA VAL A 54 -19.97 -13.74 10.31
C VAL A 54 -18.65 -13.62 11.07
N THR A 55 -18.48 -12.54 11.78
CA THR A 55 -17.17 -12.14 12.30
C THR A 55 -16.94 -12.55 13.75
N LYS A 56 -18.01 -12.70 14.58
CA LYS A 56 -17.88 -12.98 16.01
C LYS A 56 -17.12 -14.28 16.32
N ILE A 57 -17.41 -15.36 15.59
CA ILE A 57 -16.76 -16.66 15.78
C ILE A 57 -15.30 -16.58 15.32
N LEU A 58 -15.05 -15.91 14.19
CA LEU A 58 -13.72 -15.75 13.61
C LEU A 58 -12.79 -14.92 14.51
N TYR A 59 -13.31 -13.83 15.10
CA TYR A 59 -12.53 -13.07 16.09
C TYR A 59 -12.18 -13.89 17.33
N ARG A 60 -13.13 -14.71 17.83
CA ARG A 60 -12.85 -15.60 18.96
C ARG A 60 -11.79 -16.65 18.61
N ALA A 61 -11.85 -17.22 17.41
CA ALA A 61 -10.85 -18.16 16.92
C ALA A 61 -9.48 -17.52 16.80
N THR A 62 -9.40 -16.33 16.19
CA THR A 62 -8.15 -15.54 16.10
C THR A 62 -7.59 -15.25 17.49
N PHE A 63 -8.39 -14.75 18.41
CA PHE A 63 -7.94 -14.45 19.77
C PHE A 63 -7.37 -15.68 20.50
N LYS A 64 -8.09 -16.81 20.45
CA LYS A 64 -7.63 -18.07 21.07
C LYS A 64 -6.33 -18.55 20.44
N HIS A 65 -6.23 -18.46 19.12
CA HIS A 65 -5.03 -18.86 18.38
C HIS A 65 -3.82 -18.00 18.77
N VAL A 66 -3.97 -16.68 18.73
CA VAL A 66 -2.88 -15.74 19.09
C VAL A 66 -2.47 -15.97 20.54
N LYS A 67 -3.42 -16.04 21.49
CA LYS A 67 -3.13 -16.26 22.90
C LYS A 67 -2.37 -17.57 23.12
N ARG A 68 -2.82 -18.66 22.51
CA ARG A 68 -2.22 -20.00 22.74
C ARG A 68 -0.82 -20.15 22.14
N HIS A 69 -0.59 -19.59 20.95
CA HIS A 69 0.64 -19.86 20.19
C HIS A 69 1.70 -18.76 20.31
N PHE A 70 1.32 -17.54 20.64
CA PHE A 70 2.22 -16.39 20.64
C PHE A 70 2.31 -15.66 21.98
N LEU A 71 1.27 -15.80 22.85
CA LEU A 71 1.20 -15.10 24.13
C LEU A 71 1.13 -16.08 25.32
N HIS A 72 1.78 -17.25 25.20
CA HIS A 72 1.84 -18.25 26.26
C HIS A 72 2.77 -17.81 27.41
N ASP A 73 2.69 -18.50 28.53
CA ASP A 73 3.54 -18.24 29.70
C ASP A 73 5.02 -18.39 29.32
N GLY A 74 5.80 -17.35 29.65
CA GLY A 74 7.24 -17.26 29.30
C GLY A 74 7.53 -16.57 27.96
N ALA A 75 6.52 -16.28 27.12
CA ALA A 75 6.71 -15.42 25.94
C ALA A 75 7.08 -13.99 26.36
N LYS A 76 8.16 -13.45 25.80
CA LYS A 76 8.60 -12.06 26.03
C LYS A 76 9.03 -11.44 24.71
N TYR A 77 8.53 -10.24 24.44
CA TYR A 77 8.86 -9.44 23.28
C TYR A 77 9.24 -8.02 23.71
N ASP A 78 10.26 -7.46 23.08
CA ASP A 78 10.65 -6.06 23.30
C ASP A 78 9.67 -5.12 22.59
N ILE A 79 9.17 -5.55 21.43
CA ILE A 79 8.20 -4.78 20.63
C ILE A 79 7.17 -5.70 19.97
N CYS A 80 5.92 -5.23 19.91
CA CYS A 80 4.89 -5.82 19.07
C CYS A 80 4.48 -4.81 18.00
N ILE A 81 4.55 -5.19 16.72
CA ILE A 81 4.09 -4.37 15.60
C ILE A 81 2.82 -4.98 15.04
N ILE A 82 1.74 -4.19 15.03
CA ILE A 82 0.43 -4.61 14.53
C ILE A 82 0.11 -3.84 13.25
N ILE A 83 0.05 -4.54 12.13
CA ILE A 83 -0.27 -3.95 10.82
C ILE A 83 -1.67 -4.38 10.38
N LYS A 84 -2.53 -3.42 10.03
CA LYS A 84 -3.95 -3.58 9.68
C LYS A 84 -4.83 -4.08 10.83
N GLY A 85 -4.48 -5.17 11.49
CA GLY A 85 -5.19 -5.68 12.66
C GLY A 85 -6.65 -6.04 12.40
N TYR A 86 -6.95 -6.77 11.32
CA TYR A 86 -8.33 -7.17 10.98
C TYR A 86 -9.02 -7.99 12.08
N GLY A 87 -8.27 -8.84 12.78
CA GLY A 87 -8.76 -9.61 13.93
C GLY A 87 -9.01 -8.77 15.18
N MET A 88 -8.65 -7.48 15.14
CA MET A 88 -8.70 -6.55 16.26
C MET A 88 -9.84 -5.54 16.05
N SER A 89 -11.09 -5.98 16.06
CA SER A 89 -12.24 -5.11 15.80
C SER A 89 -13.07 -4.83 17.04
N LYS A 90 -13.41 -3.57 17.26
CA LYS A 90 -14.26 -3.09 18.36
C LYS A 90 -15.66 -3.71 18.34
N ARG A 91 -16.19 -4.08 17.18
CA ARG A 91 -17.56 -4.59 17.04
C ARG A 91 -17.88 -5.76 17.98
N TYR A 92 -16.86 -6.47 18.44
CA TYR A 92 -17.00 -7.63 19.33
C TYR A 92 -16.16 -7.53 20.61
N GLY A 93 -15.62 -6.35 20.92
CA GLY A 93 -14.83 -6.12 22.13
C GLY A 93 -13.48 -6.86 22.18
N MET A 94 -13.00 -7.33 21.02
CA MET A 94 -11.77 -8.13 20.95
C MET A 94 -10.51 -7.30 20.96
N SER A 95 -10.54 -6.09 20.41
CA SER A 95 -9.37 -5.23 20.20
C SER A 95 -8.63 -4.92 21.49
N LYS A 96 -9.30 -4.27 22.43
CA LYS A 96 -8.70 -3.93 23.73
C LYS A 96 -8.24 -5.19 24.47
N ARG A 97 -9.08 -6.21 24.54
CA ARG A 97 -8.75 -7.45 25.24
C ARG A 97 -7.49 -8.14 24.66
N LEU A 98 -7.33 -8.16 23.34
CA LEU A 98 -6.14 -8.76 22.74
C LEU A 98 -4.91 -7.94 23.01
N ILE A 99 -5.00 -6.61 22.94
CA ILE A 99 -3.89 -5.70 23.29
C ILE A 99 -3.51 -5.86 24.77
N ASP A 100 -4.48 -5.98 25.68
CA ASP A 100 -4.24 -6.24 27.11
C ASP A 100 -3.50 -7.57 27.32
N GLU A 101 -3.80 -8.61 26.54
CA GLU A 101 -3.05 -9.88 26.58
C GLU A 101 -1.63 -9.71 26.01
N ILE A 102 -1.47 -8.97 24.92
CA ILE A 102 -0.14 -8.68 24.33
C ILE A 102 0.73 -7.90 25.34
N ARG A 103 0.18 -6.93 26.07
CA ARG A 103 0.90 -6.15 27.09
C ARG A 103 1.47 -6.98 28.23
N LYS A 104 0.93 -8.16 28.50
CA LYS A 104 1.50 -9.06 29.54
C LYS A 104 2.86 -9.62 29.16
N CYS A 105 3.18 -9.67 27.87
CA CYS A 105 4.42 -10.25 27.36
C CYS A 105 5.21 -9.31 26.45
N CYS A 106 4.74 -8.06 26.25
CA CYS A 106 5.38 -7.08 25.38
C CYS A 106 5.42 -5.70 26.03
N SER A 107 6.60 -5.07 26.04
CA SER A 107 6.81 -3.76 26.68
C SER A 107 6.35 -2.57 25.83
N TYR A 108 6.36 -2.69 24.49
CA TYR A 108 6.04 -1.60 23.58
C TYR A 108 5.22 -2.10 22.37
N ILE A 109 4.07 -1.50 22.13
CA ILE A 109 3.14 -1.91 21.07
C ILE A 109 2.96 -0.78 20.07
N VAL A 110 3.27 -1.06 18.80
CA VAL A 110 3.14 -0.13 17.69
C VAL A 110 2.04 -0.60 16.74
N GLY A 111 1.14 0.30 16.37
CA GLY A 111 0.13 0.07 15.34
C GLY A 111 0.46 0.80 14.04
N TYR A 112 0.11 0.21 12.90
CA TYR A 112 0.21 0.83 11.59
C TYR A 112 -0.91 0.39 10.65
N ASN A 113 -1.42 1.32 9.85
CA ASN A 113 -2.41 1.00 8.83
C ASN A 113 -1.91 1.40 7.43
N PHE A 114 -1.95 0.45 6.48
CA PHE A 114 -1.66 0.69 5.06
C PHE A 114 -2.84 1.30 4.28
N ASP A 115 -3.96 1.52 4.94
CA ASP A 115 -5.17 2.12 4.37
C ASP A 115 -5.63 3.26 5.27
N SER A 116 -6.31 4.27 4.72
CA SER A 116 -6.93 5.29 5.54
C SER A 116 -8.05 4.71 6.42
N PHE A 117 -8.36 5.36 7.53
CA PHE A 117 -9.50 4.98 8.36
C PHE A 117 -10.84 5.11 7.62
N ALA A 118 -10.93 6.04 6.65
CA ALA A 118 -12.10 6.17 5.79
C ALA A 118 -12.30 4.97 4.85
N PHE A 119 -11.21 4.32 4.44
CA PHE A 119 -11.23 3.12 3.62
C PHE A 119 -11.27 1.84 4.48
N HIS A 120 -10.55 1.82 5.60
CA HIS A 120 -10.47 0.68 6.52
C HIS A 120 -10.74 1.09 7.96
N PRO A 121 -12.03 1.27 8.35
CA PRO A 121 -12.41 1.84 9.64
C PRO A 121 -12.18 0.92 10.86
N LEU A 122 -11.83 -0.35 10.65
CA LEU A 122 -11.64 -1.31 11.75
C LEU A 122 -10.52 -0.89 12.70
N SER A 123 -9.49 -0.24 12.20
CA SER A 123 -8.36 0.23 13.03
C SER A 123 -8.75 1.31 14.03
N LEU A 124 -9.83 2.07 13.77
CA LEU A 124 -10.40 3.02 14.74
C LEU A 124 -10.81 2.39 16.07
N SER A 125 -11.01 1.08 16.09
CA SER A 125 -11.41 0.38 17.29
C SER A 125 -10.28 0.08 18.26
N TRP A 126 -9.02 0.25 17.84
CA TRP A 126 -7.87 -0.14 18.65
C TRP A 126 -6.64 0.81 18.55
N TYR A 127 -6.62 1.78 17.63
CA TYR A 127 -5.47 2.66 17.43
C TYR A 127 -5.03 3.40 18.70
N ASN A 128 -5.98 3.73 19.58
CA ASN A 128 -5.72 4.44 20.84
C ASN A 128 -5.45 3.52 22.05
N HIS A 129 -5.28 2.21 21.82
CA HIS A 129 -4.96 1.25 22.87
C HIS A 129 -3.50 0.77 22.81
N VAL A 130 -2.74 1.20 21.80
CA VAL A 130 -1.31 0.93 21.64
C VAL A 130 -0.48 2.10 22.09
N ASP A 131 0.83 1.92 22.28
CA ASP A 131 1.71 2.98 22.77
C ASP A 131 1.97 4.02 21.68
N LYS A 132 2.07 3.58 20.42
CA LYS A 132 2.19 4.46 19.25
C LYS A 132 1.38 3.89 18.09
N PHE A 133 0.67 4.76 17.40
CA PHE A 133 -0.01 4.40 16.16
C PHE A 133 0.41 5.34 15.04
N TYR A 134 0.86 4.78 13.92
CA TYR A 134 1.26 5.51 12.74
C TYR A 134 0.29 5.28 11.58
N THR A 135 0.20 6.27 10.73
CA THR A 135 -0.54 6.19 9.47
C THR A 135 0.31 6.69 8.31
N PHE A 136 0.00 6.24 7.09
CA PHE A 136 0.57 6.86 5.88
C PHE A 136 -0.33 7.97 5.34
N ASP A 137 -1.56 8.08 5.87
CA ASP A 137 -2.60 8.98 5.36
C ASP A 137 -2.56 10.32 6.11
N TYR A 138 -2.32 11.40 5.37
CA TYR A 138 -2.15 12.73 5.94
C TYR A 138 -3.45 13.30 6.55
N ALA A 139 -4.61 12.96 5.97
CA ALA A 139 -5.90 13.40 6.51
C ALA A 139 -6.21 12.69 7.83
N ASP A 140 -5.89 11.41 7.94
CA ASP A 140 -6.01 10.67 9.19
C ASP A 140 -5.03 11.19 10.24
N ALA A 141 -3.79 11.47 9.86
CA ALA A 141 -2.78 12.03 10.75
C ALA A 141 -3.27 13.35 11.37
N GLN A 142 -3.78 14.25 10.56
CA GLN A 142 -4.33 15.53 11.01
C GLN A 142 -5.57 15.32 11.89
N LYS A 143 -6.51 14.47 11.47
CA LYS A 143 -7.80 14.28 12.16
C LYS A 143 -7.67 13.59 13.51
N TYR A 144 -6.75 12.64 13.62
CA TYR A 144 -6.60 11.80 14.82
C TYR A 144 -5.32 12.08 15.60
N ASN A 145 -4.60 13.14 15.24
CA ASN A 145 -3.32 13.54 15.86
C ASN A 145 -2.31 12.38 15.90
N LEU A 146 -2.05 11.83 14.72
CA LEU A 146 -1.11 10.71 14.53
C LEU A 146 0.12 11.17 13.77
N ASP A 147 1.25 10.49 14.00
CA ASP A 147 2.44 10.69 13.20
C ASP A 147 2.35 9.93 11.87
N VAL A 148 2.89 10.56 10.82
CA VAL A 148 2.97 9.96 9.49
C VAL A 148 4.25 9.13 9.38
N VAL A 149 4.09 7.87 8.99
CA VAL A 149 5.17 7.04 8.45
C VAL A 149 4.83 6.72 7.00
N GLU A 150 5.56 7.35 6.08
CA GLU A 150 5.35 7.17 4.65
C GLU A 150 5.62 5.73 4.22
N LEU A 151 4.96 5.30 3.14
CA LEU A 151 5.24 4.02 2.51
C LEU A 151 6.66 4.00 1.90
N TYR A 152 7.02 2.93 1.26
CA TYR A 152 8.36 2.68 0.74
C TYR A 152 8.31 2.03 -0.65
N SER A 153 9.46 1.99 -1.31
CA SER A 153 9.65 1.20 -2.52
C SER A 153 9.89 -0.27 -2.14
N ALA A 154 9.09 -1.17 -2.72
CA ALA A 154 9.32 -2.61 -2.61
C ALA A 154 10.47 -3.10 -3.51
N ILE A 155 11.01 -2.22 -4.34
CA ILE A 155 12.16 -2.53 -5.21
C ILE A 155 13.40 -2.63 -4.33
N SER A 156 13.89 -3.86 -4.13
CA SER A 156 15.13 -4.11 -3.39
C SER A 156 16.03 -5.07 -4.17
N GLY A 157 17.32 -4.80 -4.18
CA GLY A 157 18.32 -5.68 -4.80
C GLY A 157 18.22 -5.81 -6.32
N ILE A 158 17.47 -4.95 -6.99
CA ILE A 158 17.39 -4.89 -8.45
C ILE A 158 18.28 -3.75 -8.91
N ASN A 159 19.26 -4.05 -9.79
CA ASN A 159 20.01 -3.02 -10.49
C ASN A 159 19.06 -2.32 -11.46
N VAL A 160 18.55 -1.17 -11.05
CA VAL A 160 17.70 -0.33 -11.88
C VAL A 160 18.62 0.37 -12.88
N LEU A 161 18.56 -0.05 -14.14
CA LEU A 161 19.29 0.61 -15.21
C LEU A 161 18.62 1.95 -15.50
N THR A 162 19.35 3.04 -15.25
CA THR A 162 18.94 4.38 -15.69
C THR A 162 19.07 4.45 -17.21
N ASN A 163 18.00 4.25 -17.91
CA ASN A 163 18.00 4.33 -19.36
C ASN A 163 17.74 5.77 -19.79
N LYS A 164 18.73 6.44 -20.44
CA LYS A 164 18.56 7.79 -21.00
C LYS A 164 17.50 7.81 -22.11
N ASN A 165 17.31 6.69 -22.82
CA ASN A 165 16.33 6.52 -23.89
C ASN A 165 15.25 5.52 -23.44
N ARG A 166 14.30 6.00 -22.66
CA ARG A 166 13.20 5.15 -22.17
C ARG A 166 12.27 4.77 -23.31
N LYS A 167 11.86 3.49 -23.33
CA LYS A 167 11.01 2.91 -24.38
C LYS A 167 9.59 3.48 -24.38
N TYR A 168 9.09 3.87 -23.21
CA TYR A 168 7.72 4.34 -23.06
C TYR A 168 7.68 5.77 -22.54
N ASP A 169 6.86 6.61 -23.17
CA ASP A 169 6.55 7.95 -22.66
C ASP A 169 5.78 7.84 -21.33
N ILE A 170 4.82 6.90 -21.30
CA ILE A 170 4.01 6.64 -20.11
C ILE A 170 3.73 5.15 -19.93
N SER A 171 3.76 4.69 -18.67
CA SER A 171 3.24 3.37 -18.27
C SER A 171 2.03 3.50 -17.36
N VAL A 172 1.04 2.65 -17.60
CA VAL A 172 -0.19 2.54 -16.81
C VAL A 172 -0.37 1.08 -16.40
N ILE A 173 0.02 0.72 -15.18
CA ILE A 173 -0.08 -0.65 -14.68
C ILE A 173 -0.95 -0.61 -13.43
N GLN A 174 -2.23 -0.98 -13.55
CA GLN A 174 -3.18 -0.81 -12.46
C GLN A 174 -4.22 -1.92 -12.39
N LYS A 175 -4.65 -2.23 -11.16
CA LYS A 175 -5.84 -3.03 -10.93
C LYS A 175 -7.08 -2.16 -11.15
N ILE A 176 -8.06 -2.68 -11.88
CA ILE A 176 -9.33 -1.98 -12.11
C ILE A 176 -10.17 -2.04 -10.85
N HIS A 177 -10.50 -0.89 -10.29
CA HIS A 177 -11.50 -0.70 -9.23
C HIS A 177 -11.79 0.79 -9.06
N SER A 178 -12.90 1.12 -8.40
CA SER A 178 -13.32 2.52 -8.18
C SER A 178 -13.34 3.32 -9.51
N ASP A 179 -12.98 4.58 -9.49
CA ASP A 179 -13.02 5.48 -10.64
C ASP A 179 -11.71 5.51 -11.46
N ARG A 180 -10.92 4.42 -11.40
CA ARG A 180 -9.65 4.33 -12.14
C ARG A 180 -9.84 4.34 -13.66
N LEU A 181 -10.85 3.66 -14.17
CA LEU A 181 -11.08 3.61 -15.61
C LEU A 181 -11.38 4.98 -16.22
N PRO A 182 -12.30 5.80 -15.68
CA PRO A 182 -12.50 7.17 -16.14
C PRO A 182 -11.21 8.00 -16.10
N TYR A 183 -10.48 7.95 -14.99
CA TYR A 183 -9.24 8.70 -14.84
C TYR A 183 -8.18 8.30 -15.87
N ILE A 184 -7.94 7.00 -16.06
CA ILE A 184 -6.99 6.48 -17.05
C ILE A 184 -7.42 6.89 -18.47
N SER A 185 -8.70 6.77 -18.77
CA SER A 185 -9.25 7.17 -20.06
C SER A 185 -9.05 8.66 -20.34
N ASP A 186 -9.31 9.51 -19.35
CA ASP A 186 -9.12 10.96 -19.47
C ASP A 186 -7.65 11.32 -19.68
N VAL A 187 -6.72 10.74 -18.91
CA VAL A 187 -5.27 10.96 -19.08
C VAL A 187 -4.81 10.54 -20.48
N LEU A 188 -5.10 9.32 -20.90
CA LEU A 188 -4.62 8.79 -22.17
C LEU A 188 -5.25 9.50 -23.38
N SER A 189 -6.54 9.88 -23.32
CA SER A 189 -7.21 10.61 -24.40
C SER A 189 -6.73 12.05 -24.52
N THR A 190 -6.36 12.68 -23.41
CA THR A 190 -5.86 14.07 -23.40
C THR A 190 -4.40 14.13 -23.83
N LEU A 191 -3.55 13.26 -23.33
CA LEU A 191 -2.11 13.29 -23.60
C LEU A 191 -1.73 12.71 -24.96
N ARG A 192 -2.45 11.67 -25.42
CA ARG A 192 -2.18 10.91 -26.65
C ARG A 192 -0.68 10.58 -26.80
N PRO A 193 -0.09 9.88 -25.81
CA PRO A 193 1.35 9.60 -25.82
C PRO A 193 1.73 8.75 -27.03
N SER A 194 2.92 9.01 -27.60
CA SER A 194 3.41 8.29 -28.78
C SER A 194 3.70 6.83 -28.49
N GLN A 195 4.23 6.56 -27.28
CA GLN A 195 4.58 5.22 -26.80
C GLN A 195 4.04 5.00 -25.40
N ALA A 196 2.87 4.36 -25.32
CA ALA A 196 2.25 4.02 -24.05
C ALA A 196 2.29 2.51 -23.79
N PHE A 197 2.70 2.12 -22.56
CA PHE A 197 2.49 0.77 -22.06
C PHE A 197 1.28 0.78 -21.12
N VAL A 198 0.22 0.05 -21.46
CA VAL A 198 -1.00 -0.01 -20.65
C VAL A 198 -1.31 -1.46 -20.29
N TYR A 199 -1.40 -1.75 -19.01
CA TYR A 199 -1.76 -3.07 -18.46
C TYR A 199 -2.75 -2.91 -17.32
N LEU A 200 -4.00 -3.29 -17.57
CA LEU A 200 -5.09 -3.17 -16.61
C LEU A 200 -5.48 -4.56 -16.11
N TYR A 201 -5.37 -4.78 -14.82
CA TYR A 201 -5.68 -6.06 -14.21
C TYR A 201 -7.12 -6.10 -13.69
N GLU A 202 -7.87 -7.10 -14.13
CA GLU A 202 -9.21 -7.42 -13.62
C GLU A 202 -9.16 -8.71 -12.78
N SER A 203 -9.78 -8.68 -11.61
CA SER A 203 -9.64 -9.79 -10.64
C SER A 203 -10.37 -11.07 -11.05
N ASN A 204 -11.54 -10.91 -11.65
CA ASN A 204 -12.41 -12.01 -12.10
C ASN A 204 -13.58 -11.46 -12.94
N VAL A 205 -14.35 -12.37 -13.54
CA VAL A 205 -15.49 -12.03 -14.41
C VAL A 205 -16.58 -11.24 -13.67
N VAL A 206 -16.81 -11.49 -12.40
CA VAL A 206 -17.84 -10.76 -11.62
C VAL A 206 -17.46 -9.29 -11.48
N THR A 207 -16.19 -9.01 -11.11
CA THR A 207 -15.71 -7.63 -11.03
C THR A 207 -15.69 -6.96 -12.40
N MET A 208 -15.39 -7.70 -13.46
CA MET A 208 -15.49 -7.24 -14.85
C MET A 208 -16.91 -6.75 -15.18
N VAL A 209 -17.91 -7.59 -14.95
CA VAL A 209 -19.32 -7.22 -15.24
C VAL A 209 -19.72 -5.96 -14.46
N LEU A 210 -19.34 -5.87 -13.18
CA LEU A 210 -19.64 -4.68 -12.38
C LEU A 210 -18.94 -3.42 -12.91
N ASN A 211 -17.71 -3.55 -13.39
CA ASN A 211 -16.96 -2.41 -13.97
C ASN A 211 -17.52 -2.01 -15.34
N VAL A 212 -17.96 -2.98 -16.18
CA VAL A 212 -18.66 -2.70 -17.44
C VAL A 212 -19.97 -1.93 -17.20
N ILE A 213 -20.76 -2.35 -16.21
CA ILE A 213 -22.02 -1.66 -15.86
C ILE A 213 -21.74 -0.23 -15.37
N ARG A 214 -20.70 -0.03 -14.57
CA ARG A 214 -20.35 1.27 -13.99
C ARG A 214 -19.76 2.25 -14.99
N HIS A 215 -18.88 1.77 -15.87
CA HIS A 215 -18.08 2.58 -16.79
C HIS A 215 -18.04 1.96 -18.17
N PRO A 216 -19.21 1.81 -18.88
CA PRO A 216 -19.29 1.06 -20.13
C PRO A 216 -18.45 1.66 -21.25
N VAL A 217 -18.41 2.98 -21.34
CA VAL A 217 -17.67 3.70 -22.40
C VAL A 217 -16.16 3.56 -22.21
N GLU A 218 -15.68 3.80 -20.99
CA GLU A 218 -14.26 3.70 -20.66
C GLU A 218 -13.78 2.25 -20.73
N TYR A 219 -14.62 1.31 -20.29
CA TYR A 219 -14.31 -0.10 -20.39
C TYR A 219 -14.14 -0.54 -21.84
N LEU A 220 -15.05 -0.10 -22.74
CA LEU A 220 -14.98 -0.40 -24.16
C LEU A 220 -13.73 0.23 -24.82
N LYS A 221 -13.37 1.47 -24.45
CA LYS A 221 -12.17 2.15 -24.96
C LYS A 221 -10.87 1.45 -24.54
N LEU A 222 -10.84 0.88 -23.32
CA LEU A 222 -9.65 0.30 -22.72
C LEU A 222 -9.61 -1.23 -22.76
N HIS A 223 -10.62 -1.91 -23.31
CA HIS A 223 -10.80 -3.36 -23.23
C HIS A 223 -9.58 -4.15 -23.70
N ARG A 224 -8.89 -3.70 -24.75
CA ARG A 224 -7.69 -4.36 -25.30
C ARG A 224 -6.50 -4.41 -24.35
N PHE A 225 -6.51 -3.61 -23.29
CA PHE A 225 -5.47 -3.53 -22.28
C PHE A 225 -5.83 -4.28 -20.98
N ILE A 226 -7.03 -4.90 -20.94
CA ILE A 226 -7.55 -5.57 -19.75
C ILE A 226 -7.11 -7.02 -19.74
N HIS A 227 -6.51 -7.43 -18.64
CA HIS A 227 -5.96 -8.76 -18.43
C HIS A 227 -6.51 -9.37 -17.13
N PHE A 228 -6.72 -10.68 -17.10
CA PHE A 228 -7.13 -11.44 -15.92
C PHE A 228 -5.95 -12.07 -15.16
N ARG A 229 -4.73 -11.85 -15.63
CA ARG A 229 -3.50 -12.27 -14.94
C ARG A 229 -2.77 -11.05 -14.40
N THR A 230 -2.18 -11.20 -13.23
CA THR A 230 -1.30 -10.18 -12.68
C THR A 230 0.02 -10.16 -13.47
N LEU A 231 0.55 -8.97 -13.71
CA LEU A 231 1.90 -8.83 -14.22
C LEU A 231 2.90 -9.34 -13.17
N ALA A 232 3.92 -10.07 -13.59
CA ALA A 232 4.98 -10.49 -12.67
C ALA A 232 5.74 -9.25 -12.15
N TYR A 233 6.16 -9.29 -10.89
CA TYR A 233 6.80 -8.12 -10.27
C TYR A 233 8.09 -7.71 -11.00
N LYS A 234 8.87 -8.67 -11.49
CA LYS A 234 10.06 -8.41 -12.30
C LYS A 234 9.73 -7.62 -13.57
N ASP A 235 8.68 -8.04 -14.29
CA ASP A 235 8.25 -7.37 -15.52
C ASP A 235 7.71 -5.97 -15.22
N TYR A 236 6.98 -5.81 -14.12
CA TYR A 236 6.53 -4.50 -13.64
C TYR A 236 7.70 -3.54 -13.42
N VAL A 237 8.76 -3.98 -12.73
CA VAL A 237 9.96 -3.17 -12.46
C VAL A 237 10.70 -2.84 -13.76
N GLU A 238 10.82 -3.80 -14.68
CA GLU A 238 11.43 -3.59 -15.99
C GLU A 238 10.68 -2.54 -16.80
N ILE A 239 9.34 -2.63 -16.86
CA ILE A 239 8.52 -1.64 -17.58
C ILE A 239 8.65 -0.27 -16.92
N LEU A 240 8.58 -0.20 -15.59
CA LEU A 240 8.70 1.04 -14.85
C LEU A 240 10.06 1.72 -15.11
N SER A 241 11.16 0.94 -15.12
CA SER A 241 12.51 1.40 -15.41
C SER A 241 12.66 1.90 -16.87
N ASN A 242 11.86 1.35 -17.79
CA ASN A 242 11.83 1.76 -19.21
C ASN A 242 10.77 2.82 -19.53
N SER A 243 10.10 3.37 -18.52
CA SER A 243 9.07 4.39 -18.67
C SER A 243 9.57 5.76 -18.22
N ALA A 244 9.34 6.80 -19.03
CA ALA A 244 9.65 8.16 -18.63
C ALA A 244 8.72 8.64 -17.51
N ILE A 245 7.44 8.26 -17.60
CA ILE A 245 6.39 8.64 -16.65
C ILE A 245 5.56 7.40 -16.32
N THR A 246 5.09 7.28 -15.09
CA THR A 246 4.05 6.31 -14.71
C THR A 246 2.81 7.01 -14.19
N LEU A 247 1.65 6.39 -14.41
CA LEU A 247 0.39 6.87 -13.89
C LEU A 247 0.09 6.23 -12.55
N ASP A 248 -0.10 7.04 -11.53
CA ASP A 248 -0.63 6.65 -10.24
C ASP A 248 -2.07 7.16 -10.06
N PHE A 249 -2.87 6.41 -9.33
CA PHE A 249 -4.20 6.82 -8.91
C PHE A 249 -4.41 6.47 -7.45
N ALA A 250 -4.42 7.47 -6.61
CA ALA A 250 -4.80 7.35 -5.21
C ALA A 250 -6.32 7.21 -5.09
N HIS A 251 -6.76 6.32 -4.19
CA HIS A 251 -8.19 6.14 -3.93
C HIS A 251 -8.78 7.45 -3.35
N PRO A 252 -9.99 7.91 -3.78
CA PRO A 252 -10.55 9.20 -3.32
C PRO A 252 -10.70 9.35 -1.80
N LYS A 253 -10.76 8.24 -1.07
CA LYS A 253 -10.81 8.22 0.41
C LYS A 253 -9.44 8.16 1.07
N GLN A 254 -8.35 8.35 0.33
CA GLN A 254 -6.99 8.28 0.83
C GLN A 254 -6.19 9.49 0.38
N SER A 255 -5.50 10.12 1.30
CA SER A 255 -4.57 11.23 1.04
C SER A 255 -3.11 10.79 1.04
N GLY A 256 -2.83 9.60 1.55
CA GLY A 256 -1.49 9.04 1.62
C GLY A 256 -0.88 8.75 0.25
N ILE A 257 0.43 8.88 0.14
CA ILE A 257 1.19 8.62 -1.09
C ILE A 257 1.34 7.11 -1.26
N THR A 258 1.01 6.60 -2.45
CA THR A 258 1.03 5.16 -2.73
C THR A 258 2.45 4.60 -2.88
N MET A 259 2.64 3.30 -2.66
CA MET A 259 3.92 2.62 -2.89
C MET A 259 4.44 2.82 -4.32
N ARG A 260 3.54 2.90 -5.31
CA ARG A 260 3.93 3.14 -6.71
C ARG A 260 4.73 4.42 -6.91
N CYS A 261 4.43 5.47 -6.16
CA CYS A 261 5.18 6.71 -6.25
C CYS A 261 6.64 6.53 -5.77
N PHE A 262 6.85 5.77 -4.69
CA PHE A 262 8.19 5.43 -4.20
C PHE A 262 8.94 4.47 -5.13
N GLU A 263 8.23 3.53 -5.75
CA GLU A 263 8.79 2.63 -6.75
C GLU A 263 9.19 3.39 -8.01
N ALA A 264 8.37 4.35 -8.46
CA ALA A 264 8.68 5.22 -9.58
C ALA A 264 9.95 6.06 -9.30
N GLU A 265 10.03 6.68 -8.12
CA GLU A 265 11.22 7.45 -7.69
C GLU A 265 12.48 6.56 -7.70
N SER A 266 12.38 5.32 -7.20
CA SER A 266 13.49 4.36 -7.20
C SER A 266 13.95 3.97 -8.61
N CYS A 267 13.07 4.02 -9.61
CA CYS A 267 13.38 3.77 -11.01
C CYS A 267 13.75 5.05 -11.79
N GLY A 268 13.79 6.21 -11.14
CA GLY A 268 13.93 7.50 -11.82
C GLY A 268 12.80 7.77 -12.81
N CYS A 269 11.64 7.13 -12.62
CA CYS A 269 10.43 7.32 -13.39
C CYS A 269 9.61 8.45 -12.76
N LYS A 270 9.10 9.37 -13.58
CA LYS A 270 8.26 10.48 -13.12
C LYS A 270 6.84 10.03 -12.91
N ILE A 271 6.01 10.85 -12.25
CA ILE A 271 4.70 10.45 -11.79
C ILE A 271 3.64 11.43 -12.30
N ILE A 272 2.57 10.92 -12.87
CA ILE A 272 1.28 11.62 -12.98
C ILE A 272 0.34 10.99 -11.98
N THR A 273 -0.32 11.81 -11.14
CA THR A 273 -1.22 11.33 -10.09
C THR A 273 -2.38 12.28 -9.85
N ASN A 274 -3.45 11.78 -9.25
CA ASN A 274 -4.55 12.60 -8.75
C ASN A 274 -4.35 13.10 -7.31
N ASN A 275 -3.28 12.68 -6.63
CA ASN A 275 -3.00 13.00 -5.24
C ASN A 275 -2.13 14.25 -5.12
N SER A 276 -2.71 15.35 -4.62
CA SER A 276 -1.99 16.62 -4.42
C SER A 276 -0.93 16.58 -3.33
N GLU A 277 -0.96 15.64 -2.40
CA GLU A 277 0.05 15.53 -1.34
C GLU A 277 1.43 15.16 -1.90
N THR A 278 1.48 14.54 -3.10
CA THR A 278 2.73 14.16 -3.76
C THR A 278 3.66 15.34 -4.05
N ILE A 279 3.11 16.54 -4.35
CA ILE A 279 3.92 17.74 -4.61
C ILE A 279 4.70 18.23 -3.38
N LYS A 280 4.29 17.83 -2.17
CA LYS A 280 4.99 18.18 -0.94
C LYS A 280 6.19 17.27 -0.68
N ARG A 281 6.18 16.06 -1.27
CA ARG A 281 7.18 15.02 -1.04
C ARG A 281 8.18 14.89 -2.19
N PHE A 282 7.72 15.01 -3.42
CA PHE A 282 8.54 14.81 -4.61
C PHE A 282 8.90 16.14 -5.28
N SER A 283 10.02 16.15 -6.00
CA SER A 283 10.43 17.31 -6.77
C SER A 283 9.36 17.73 -7.80
N PRO A 284 9.14 19.04 -8.02
CA PRO A 284 8.27 19.53 -9.08
C PRO A 284 8.62 19.02 -10.49
N ASN A 285 9.89 18.59 -10.69
CA ASN A 285 10.37 17.99 -11.93
C ASN A 285 10.06 16.48 -12.03
N SER A 286 9.55 15.87 -10.97
CA SER A 286 9.28 14.42 -10.88
C SER A 286 7.80 14.10 -10.79
N VAL A 287 6.93 15.08 -10.52
CA VAL A 287 5.51 14.84 -10.31
C VAL A 287 4.64 15.87 -11.01
N LEU A 288 3.53 15.40 -11.59
CA LEU A 288 2.46 16.22 -12.14
C LEU A 288 1.12 15.75 -11.56
N VAL A 289 0.41 16.66 -10.91
CA VAL A 289 -0.95 16.38 -10.42
C VAL A 289 -1.96 16.69 -11.50
N PHE A 290 -2.86 15.74 -11.76
CA PHE A 290 -4.00 15.88 -12.66
C PHE A 290 -5.24 15.27 -12.01
N ARG A 291 -6.30 16.08 -11.89
CA ARG A 291 -7.55 15.71 -11.21
C ARG A 291 -8.67 15.32 -12.19
N GLY A 292 -8.29 15.00 -13.43
CA GLY A 292 -9.23 14.64 -14.49
C GLY A 292 -9.95 15.87 -15.06
N LYS A 293 -11.23 15.76 -15.32
CA LYS A 293 -12.04 16.79 -15.99
C LYS A 293 -12.10 18.14 -15.29
N ASN A 294 -11.65 18.23 -14.05
CA ASN A 294 -11.58 19.49 -13.29
C ASN A 294 -10.36 20.35 -13.65
N ASP A 295 -9.39 19.81 -14.34
CA ASP A 295 -8.19 20.50 -14.77
C ASP A 295 -8.25 20.89 -16.26
N SER A 296 -7.60 22.01 -16.62
CA SER A 296 -7.48 22.42 -18.03
C SER A 296 -6.64 21.41 -18.81
N ALA A 297 -7.22 20.88 -19.90
CA ALA A 297 -6.53 19.94 -20.77
C ALA A 297 -5.26 20.55 -21.41
N GLU A 298 -5.33 21.83 -21.82
CA GLU A 298 -4.20 22.54 -22.41
C GLU A 298 -3.04 22.70 -21.43
N THR A 299 -3.35 23.14 -20.20
CA THR A 299 -2.38 23.26 -19.12
C THR A 299 -1.77 21.90 -18.78
N PHE A 300 -2.57 20.85 -18.75
CA PHE A 300 -2.11 19.49 -18.48
C PHE A 300 -1.14 19.00 -19.56
N VAL A 301 -1.46 19.16 -20.82
CA VAL A 301 -0.59 18.79 -21.95
C VAL A 301 0.73 19.57 -21.93
N THR A 302 0.70 20.87 -21.65
CA THR A 302 1.89 21.70 -21.53
C THR A 302 2.79 21.24 -20.40
N ASN A 303 2.23 20.98 -19.23
CA ASN A 303 2.96 20.49 -18.06
C ASN A 303 3.49 19.07 -18.27
N TYR A 304 2.76 18.21 -18.97
CA TYR A 304 3.22 16.87 -19.35
C TYR A 304 4.47 16.94 -20.24
N LYS A 305 4.48 17.79 -21.28
CA LYS A 305 5.64 17.98 -22.14
C LYS A 305 6.86 18.49 -21.35
N ARG A 306 6.64 19.43 -20.43
CA ARG A 306 7.70 19.89 -19.52
C ARG A 306 8.22 18.76 -18.63
N LEU A 307 7.31 17.99 -18.02
CA LEU A 307 7.66 16.85 -17.18
C LEU A 307 8.44 15.80 -17.97
N LEU A 308 8.01 15.47 -19.19
CA LEU A 308 8.69 14.49 -20.05
C LEU A 308 10.15 14.86 -20.30
N ASN A 309 10.45 16.13 -20.49
CA ASN A 309 11.79 16.66 -20.77
C ASN A 309 12.62 17.02 -19.52
N SER A 310 12.03 17.01 -18.33
CA SER A 310 12.73 17.33 -17.08
C SER A 310 13.71 16.22 -16.69
N GLN A 311 14.76 16.58 -15.95
CA GLN A 311 15.62 15.62 -15.28
C GLN A 311 15.05 15.30 -13.90
N THR A 312 15.19 14.07 -13.46
CA THR A 312 14.80 13.64 -12.12
C THR A 312 15.94 12.90 -11.45
N GLU A 313 16.09 13.12 -10.15
CA GLU A 313 16.99 12.36 -9.31
C GLU A 313 16.32 11.08 -8.84
N MET A 314 17.07 10.00 -8.80
CA MET A 314 16.60 8.77 -8.15
C MET A 314 16.85 8.86 -6.66
N LYS A 315 15.80 8.61 -5.89
CA LYS A 315 15.89 8.41 -4.44
C LYS A 315 15.21 7.11 -4.09
N GLN A 316 15.71 6.46 -3.07
CA GLN A 316 15.14 5.19 -2.63
C GLN A 316 14.79 5.28 -1.15
N ARG A 317 13.49 5.26 -0.86
CA ARG A 317 12.99 4.98 0.48
C ARG A 317 12.70 3.49 0.56
N THR A 318 13.51 2.78 1.33
CA THR A 318 13.49 1.33 1.42
C THR A 318 12.54 0.83 2.52
N ILE A 319 12.25 -0.48 2.53
CA ILE A 319 11.54 -1.13 3.64
C ILE A 319 12.31 -1.01 4.97
N ILE A 320 13.65 -0.90 4.92
CA ILE A 320 14.47 -0.71 6.13
C ILE A 320 14.22 0.67 6.71
N ASP A 321 14.13 1.71 5.87
CA ASP A 321 13.79 3.07 6.31
C ASP A 321 12.39 3.10 6.96
N PHE A 322 11.43 2.41 6.33
CA PHE A 322 10.08 2.26 6.86
C PHE A 322 10.06 1.56 8.23
N VAL A 323 10.78 0.45 8.36
CA VAL A 323 10.89 -0.28 9.63
C VAL A 323 11.57 0.58 10.69
N ASN A 324 12.65 1.28 10.35
CA ASN A 324 13.34 2.18 11.28
C ASN A 324 12.39 3.27 11.80
N ASP A 325 11.52 3.81 10.93
CA ASP A 325 10.55 4.81 11.36
C ASP A 325 9.47 4.21 12.28
N LEU A 326 9.04 2.97 12.06
CA LEU A 326 8.08 2.29 12.93
C LEU A 326 8.62 1.95 14.32
N ILE A 327 9.90 1.61 14.43
CA ILE A 327 10.52 1.18 15.69
C ILE A 327 11.16 2.32 16.49
N LYS A 328 11.11 3.55 15.98
CA LYS A 328 11.53 4.74 16.76
C LYS A 328 10.60 4.90 17.96
N PRO A 329 11.16 5.07 19.16
CA PRO A 329 10.37 5.27 20.38
C PRO A 329 9.58 6.59 20.36
#